data_39de12c4e9ea1d1c4ccb4fc2c323380a
#
_entry.id   39de12c4e9ea1d1c4ccb4fc2c323380a
#
_cell.length_a   1.000
_cell.length_b   1.000
_cell.length_c   1.000
_cell.angle_alpha   90.00
_cell.angle_beta   90.00
_cell.angle_gamma   90.00
#
_symmetry.space_group_name_H-M   'P 1'
#
loop_
_entity.id
_entity.type
_entity.pdbx_description
1 polymer ?
#
loop_
_entity_poly.entity_id
_entity_poly.type
_entity_poly.pdbx_seq_one_letter_code
_entity_poly.pdbx_strand_id
1 'polypeptide(L)'
;DSPDVRGDDPVFAGGFWVYMVGEGRTVRAFLIGLQFLTRLSLVRQDNWTAEDFGRSVKFFPLIGAVLGVIYAGGAYGLLVFAPAQGIVLPPHVISVILLILPPLLTGGLHCDGFMDTMDGIFSGRDRERMLAIMKDSRVGSNGVFGFVLLMLLEWGILLDLLPTPGFLVPALFLMPIIARLMMTGAIALYPYARPEGMGKAFAAYTDGKTVVFAGILTLLFLVPFGWPAAAALLVSLLFTVFFVSFVMKQLGGLTGDIYGAITTLNEGLV
;
A
#
# COMPACT_ATOMS: atom_id res chain seq x y z
N ASP A 1 -4.18 -4.93 60.44
CA ASP A 1 -4.03 -3.51 60.08
C ASP A 1 -3.56 -3.39 58.65
N SER A 2 -4.49 -3.17 57.75
CA SER A 2 -4.27 -2.84 56.34
C SER A 2 -4.58 -1.35 56.15
N PRO A 3 -3.74 -0.54 55.56
CA PRO A 3 -4.18 0.76 55.08
C PRO A 3 -4.76 0.64 53.64
N ASP A 4 -5.99 1.04 53.57
CA ASP A 4 -6.77 1.38 52.40
C ASP A 4 -6.08 2.54 51.62
N VAL A 5 -5.63 2.29 50.39
CA VAL A 5 -5.14 3.34 49.47
C VAL A 5 -6.15 3.43 48.34
N ARG A 6 -7.12 4.30 48.48
CA ARG A 6 -7.93 4.81 47.38
C ARG A 6 -7.06 5.79 46.58
N GLY A 7 -6.64 5.37 45.41
CA GLY A 7 -6.08 6.25 44.41
C GLY A 7 -7.17 6.62 43.42
N ASP A 8 -7.70 7.81 43.51
CA ASP A 8 -8.55 8.43 42.48
C ASP A 8 -7.64 8.83 41.27
N ASP A 9 -7.58 7.98 40.27
CA ASP A 9 -7.02 8.36 38.97
C ASP A 9 -8.12 8.90 38.06
N PRO A 10 -7.93 10.06 37.41
CA PRO A 10 -8.94 10.66 36.56
C PRO A 10 -9.05 9.92 35.22
N VAL A 11 -9.96 8.97 35.16
CA VAL A 11 -10.38 8.33 33.91
C VAL A 11 -11.40 9.24 33.22
N PHE A 12 -10.97 10.26 32.50
CA PHE A 12 -11.85 11.01 31.58
C PHE A 12 -11.06 11.56 30.38
N ALA A 13 -11.19 10.90 29.25
CA ALA A 13 -11.35 11.37 27.88
C ALA A 13 -11.14 10.26 26.81
N GLY A 14 -10.58 9.08 27.17
CA GLY A 14 -10.33 7.99 26.18
C GLY A 14 -11.46 6.96 26.04
N GLY A 15 -12.37 6.88 27.01
CA GLY A 15 -13.32 5.76 27.11
C GLY A 15 -14.41 5.73 26.05
N PHE A 16 -14.89 6.87 25.57
CA PHE A 16 -16.01 6.92 24.62
C PHE A 16 -15.63 6.35 23.25
N TRP A 17 -14.43 6.63 22.76
CA TRP A 17 -13.94 6.11 21.47
C TRP A 17 -13.57 4.63 21.54
N VAL A 18 -13.05 4.15 22.66
CA VAL A 18 -12.70 2.74 22.88
C VAL A 18 -13.96 1.86 22.87
N TYR A 19 -15.07 2.31 23.42
CA TYR A 19 -16.34 1.55 23.41
C TYR A 19 -16.98 1.48 22.02
N MET A 20 -16.90 2.52 21.19
CA MET A 20 -17.45 2.51 19.83
C MET A 20 -16.69 1.56 18.88
N VAL A 21 -15.40 1.33 19.10
CA VAL A 21 -14.56 0.43 18.27
C VAL A 21 -14.68 -1.03 18.72
N GLY A 22 -15.10 -1.32 19.94
CA GLY A 22 -15.15 -2.68 20.50
C GLY A 22 -16.22 -3.59 19.90
N GLU A 23 -17.28 -3.08 19.31
CA GLU A 23 -18.40 -3.88 18.79
C GLU A 23 -18.40 -4.09 17.27
N GLY A 24 -17.61 -3.34 16.49
CA GLY A 24 -17.58 -3.44 15.02
C GLY A 24 -16.35 -4.18 14.49
N ARG A 25 -16.38 -5.54 14.45
CA ARG A 25 -15.30 -6.34 13.83
C ARG A 25 -14.84 -5.81 12.45
N THR A 26 -15.74 -5.21 11.70
CA THR A 26 -15.49 -4.62 10.38
C THR A 26 -14.67 -3.34 10.47
N VAL A 27 -15.05 -2.41 11.35
CA VAL A 27 -14.33 -1.13 11.55
C VAL A 27 -12.95 -1.40 12.11
N ARG A 28 -12.82 -2.32 13.07
CA ARG A 28 -11.53 -2.73 13.62
C ARG A 28 -10.60 -3.29 12.53
N ALA A 29 -11.10 -4.17 11.67
CA ALA A 29 -10.29 -4.73 10.56
C ALA A 29 -9.81 -3.64 9.59
N PHE A 30 -10.66 -2.67 9.24
CA PHE A 30 -10.26 -1.52 8.42
C PHE A 30 -9.15 -0.69 9.10
N LEU A 31 -9.32 -0.35 10.38
CA LEU A 31 -8.35 0.44 11.14
C LEU A 31 -7.00 -0.27 11.30
N ILE A 32 -7.00 -1.59 11.49
CA ILE A 32 -5.78 -2.41 11.52
C ILE A 32 -5.06 -2.32 10.18
N GLY A 33 -5.77 -2.53 9.07
CA GLY A 33 -5.19 -2.41 7.74
C GLY A 33 -4.67 -1.00 7.46
N LEU A 34 -5.39 0.05 7.86
CA LEU A 34 -4.97 1.44 7.70
C LEU A 34 -3.67 1.72 8.46
N GLN A 35 -3.58 1.33 9.72
CA GLN A 35 -2.38 1.51 10.54
C GLN A 35 -1.19 0.68 10.05
N PHE A 36 -1.46 -0.52 9.49
CA PHE A 36 -0.41 -1.37 8.94
C PHE A 36 0.16 -0.81 7.63
N LEU A 37 -0.70 -0.38 6.70
CA LEU A 37 -0.28 0.08 5.36
C LEU A 37 0.12 1.56 5.32
N THR A 38 -0.13 2.32 6.39
CA THR A 38 0.12 3.76 6.42
C THR A 38 0.67 4.21 7.76
N ARG A 39 1.17 5.44 7.81
CA ARG A 39 1.52 6.13 9.06
C ARG A 39 0.33 6.81 9.74
N LEU A 40 -0.89 6.62 9.19
CA LEU A 40 -2.11 7.20 9.75
C LEU A 40 -2.60 6.33 10.91
N SER A 41 -2.25 6.71 12.14
CA SER A 41 -2.71 6.05 13.37
C SER A 41 -3.87 6.83 13.98
N LEU A 42 -5.10 6.35 13.71
CA LEU A 42 -6.31 7.01 14.20
C LEU A 42 -6.75 6.52 15.59
N VAL A 43 -6.38 5.28 15.94
CA VAL A 43 -6.78 4.63 17.19
C VAL A 43 -5.62 3.82 17.74
N ARG A 44 -5.37 3.92 19.05
CA ARG A 44 -4.40 3.07 19.72
C ARG A 44 -4.95 1.64 19.80
N GLN A 45 -4.25 0.68 19.22
CA GLN A 45 -4.60 -0.74 19.25
C GLN A 45 -3.41 -1.54 19.78
N ASP A 46 -3.60 -2.16 20.95
CA ASP A 46 -2.50 -2.82 21.65
C ASP A 46 -2.42 -4.34 21.36
N ASN A 47 -3.48 -4.95 20.81
CA ASN A 47 -3.55 -6.40 20.56
C ASN A 47 -3.99 -6.69 19.12
N TRP A 48 -3.07 -7.16 18.29
CA TRP A 48 -3.30 -7.54 16.90
C TRP A 48 -3.13 -9.06 16.75
N THR A 49 -4.17 -9.73 16.29
CA THR A 49 -4.13 -11.16 16.00
C THR A 49 -3.85 -11.42 14.52
N ALA A 50 -3.37 -12.62 14.18
CA ALA A 50 -3.19 -13.03 12.78
C ALA A 50 -4.53 -12.98 11.99
N GLU A 51 -5.64 -13.30 12.67
CA GLU A 51 -6.98 -13.22 12.09
C GLU A 51 -7.39 -11.77 11.78
N ASP A 52 -7.06 -10.81 12.66
CA ASP A 52 -7.33 -9.40 12.43
C ASP A 52 -6.61 -8.89 11.19
N PHE A 53 -5.33 -9.27 11.02
CA PHE A 53 -4.55 -8.95 9.81
C PHE A 53 -5.21 -9.53 8.55
N GLY A 54 -5.55 -10.81 8.52
CA GLY A 54 -6.19 -11.42 7.37
C GLY A 54 -7.53 -10.78 7.02
N ARG A 55 -8.36 -10.48 8.03
CA ARG A 55 -9.65 -9.78 7.83
C ARG A 55 -9.50 -8.36 7.30
N SER A 56 -8.37 -7.70 7.51
CA SER A 56 -8.10 -6.36 7.00
C SER A 56 -7.87 -6.30 5.49
N VAL A 57 -7.41 -7.40 4.88
CA VAL A 57 -6.99 -7.46 3.47
C VAL A 57 -8.11 -7.04 2.50
N LYS A 58 -9.37 -7.42 2.78
CA LYS A 58 -10.51 -7.02 1.95
C LYS A 58 -10.73 -5.50 1.86
N PHE A 59 -10.19 -4.74 2.82
CA PHE A 59 -10.29 -3.28 2.87
C PHE A 59 -9.08 -2.57 2.25
N PHE A 60 -8.08 -3.28 1.75
CA PHE A 60 -6.88 -2.66 1.18
C PHE A 60 -7.20 -1.67 0.05
N PRO A 61 -8.13 -1.94 -0.90
CA PRO A 61 -8.52 -0.93 -1.87
C PRO A 61 -9.20 0.31 -1.26
N LEU A 62 -9.96 0.15 -0.17
CA LEU A 62 -10.55 1.28 0.56
C LEU A 62 -9.46 2.13 1.25
N ILE A 63 -8.43 1.49 1.79
CA ILE A 63 -7.24 2.19 2.31
C ILE A 63 -6.51 2.90 1.17
N GLY A 64 -6.42 2.26 0.00
CA GLY A 64 -5.96 2.90 -1.22
C GLY A 64 -6.76 4.15 -1.57
N ALA A 65 -8.11 4.13 -1.42
CA ALA A 65 -8.94 5.30 -1.67
C ALA A 65 -8.65 6.44 -0.68
N VAL A 66 -8.40 6.15 0.60
CA VAL A 66 -7.96 7.15 1.59
C VAL A 66 -6.65 7.81 1.16
N LEU A 67 -5.65 7.02 0.76
CA LEU A 67 -4.39 7.53 0.23
C LEU A 67 -4.59 8.32 -1.07
N GLY A 68 -5.43 7.80 -1.98
CA GLY A 68 -5.76 8.44 -3.25
C GLY A 68 -6.39 9.82 -3.09
N VAL A 69 -7.26 10.00 -2.09
CA VAL A 69 -7.80 11.33 -1.75
C VAL A 69 -6.69 12.30 -1.33
N ILE A 70 -5.71 11.82 -0.57
CA ILE A 70 -4.59 12.66 -0.12
C ILE A 70 -3.68 13.01 -1.31
N TYR A 71 -3.36 12.04 -2.17
CA TYR A 71 -2.49 12.26 -3.35
C TYR A 71 -3.16 13.19 -4.37
N ALA A 72 -4.40 12.89 -4.72
CA ALA A 72 -5.19 13.72 -5.64
C ALA A 72 -5.45 15.13 -5.07
N GLY A 73 -5.75 15.22 -3.77
CA GLY A 73 -5.93 16.51 -3.08
C GLY A 73 -4.65 17.34 -3.07
N GLY A 74 -3.49 16.71 -2.83
CA GLY A 74 -2.19 17.37 -2.93
C GLY A 74 -1.89 17.88 -4.33
N ALA A 75 -2.12 17.05 -5.36
CA ALA A 75 -1.93 17.43 -6.75
C ALA A 75 -2.89 18.55 -7.16
N TYR A 76 -4.17 18.45 -6.83
CA TYR A 76 -5.15 19.50 -7.09
C TYR A 76 -4.76 20.81 -6.38
N GLY A 77 -4.34 20.73 -5.13
CA GLY A 77 -3.86 21.88 -4.36
C GLY A 77 -2.70 22.58 -5.03
N LEU A 78 -1.71 21.84 -5.50
CA LEU A 78 -0.50 22.40 -6.11
C LEU A 78 -0.69 22.86 -7.56
N LEU A 79 -1.52 22.16 -8.34
CA LEU A 79 -1.65 22.40 -9.79
C LEU A 79 -2.84 23.26 -10.17
N VAL A 80 -3.87 23.35 -9.34
CA VAL A 80 -5.11 24.08 -9.65
C VAL A 80 -5.37 25.18 -8.63
N PHE A 81 -5.44 24.84 -7.34
CA PHE A 81 -5.81 25.80 -6.30
C PHE A 81 -4.74 26.86 -6.06
N ALA A 82 -3.48 26.49 -5.85
CA ALA A 82 -2.40 27.45 -5.58
C ALA A 82 -2.15 28.43 -6.75
N PRO A 83 -2.09 28.00 -8.03
CA PRO A 83 -2.01 28.93 -9.16
C PRO A 83 -3.19 29.89 -9.26
N ALA A 84 -4.42 29.47 -8.93
CA ALA A 84 -5.58 30.36 -8.89
C ALA A 84 -5.47 31.46 -7.81
N GLN A 85 -4.62 31.25 -6.79
CA GLN A 85 -4.27 32.25 -5.78
C GLN A 85 -2.99 33.04 -6.12
N GLY A 86 -2.42 32.86 -7.32
CA GLY A 86 -1.18 33.50 -7.74
C GLY A 86 0.11 32.84 -7.22
N ILE A 87 0.01 31.67 -6.61
CA ILE A 87 1.16 30.91 -6.09
C ILE A 87 1.54 29.87 -7.14
N VAL A 88 2.69 30.06 -7.79
CA VAL A 88 3.20 29.12 -8.80
C VAL A 88 4.53 28.53 -8.34
N LEU A 89 4.58 27.22 -8.20
CA LEU A 89 5.81 26.47 -7.88
C LEU A 89 6.47 25.95 -9.16
N PRO A 90 7.80 25.81 -9.18
CA PRO A 90 8.51 25.18 -10.29
C PRO A 90 8.04 23.73 -10.52
N PRO A 91 7.90 23.28 -11.78
CA PRO A 91 7.42 21.92 -12.09
C PRO A 91 8.23 20.81 -11.40
N HIS A 92 9.55 20.94 -11.36
CA HIS A 92 10.43 19.96 -10.66
C HIS A 92 10.15 19.87 -9.16
N VAL A 93 9.80 20.98 -8.52
CA VAL A 93 9.45 20.98 -7.08
C VAL A 93 8.11 20.27 -6.87
N ILE A 94 7.12 20.55 -7.73
CA ILE A 94 5.80 19.90 -7.65
C ILE A 94 5.95 18.38 -7.86
N SER A 95 6.69 17.94 -8.90
CA SER A 95 6.87 16.53 -9.20
C SER A 95 7.58 15.79 -8.07
N VAL A 96 8.60 16.38 -7.44
CA VAL A 96 9.27 15.78 -6.28
C VAL A 96 8.34 15.69 -5.08
N ILE A 97 7.54 16.72 -4.79
CA ILE A 97 6.55 16.68 -3.69
C ILE A 97 5.55 15.54 -3.92
N LEU A 98 5.03 15.38 -5.14
CA LEU A 98 4.09 14.30 -5.46
C LEU A 98 4.75 12.93 -5.39
N LEU A 99 6.00 12.80 -5.85
CA LEU A 99 6.78 11.55 -5.83
C LEU A 99 7.06 11.04 -4.41
N ILE A 100 7.39 11.93 -3.47
CA ILE A 100 7.73 11.54 -2.09
C ILE A 100 6.49 11.30 -1.22
N LEU A 101 5.31 11.71 -1.64
CA LEU A 101 4.09 11.62 -0.85
C LEU A 101 3.67 10.15 -0.54
N PRO A 102 3.67 9.20 -1.50
CA PRO A 102 3.40 7.80 -1.23
C PRO A 102 4.35 7.16 -0.21
N PRO A 103 5.69 7.20 -0.37
CA PRO A 103 6.59 6.63 0.63
C PRO A 103 6.50 7.31 1.99
N LEU A 104 6.24 8.62 2.05
CA LEU A 104 6.07 9.34 3.31
C LEU A 104 4.84 8.83 4.08
N LEU A 105 3.70 8.68 3.42
CA LEU A 105 2.45 8.27 4.05
C LEU A 105 2.40 6.77 4.39
N THR A 106 3.10 5.93 3.64
CA THR A 106 3.22 4.49 3.91
C THR A 106 4.42 4.14 4.79
N GLY A 107 5.26 5.13 5.12
CA GLY A 107 6.49 4.92 5.87
C GLY A 107 7.53 4.09 5.12
N GLY A 108 7.49 4.10 3.80
CA GLY A 108 8.39 3.36 2.94
C GLY A 108 8.14 1.85 2.86
N LEU A 109 7.07 1.34 3.49
CA LEU A 109 6.79 -0.10 3.60
C LEU A 109 6.86 -0.84 2.25
N HIS A 110 6.25 -0.27 1.22
CA HIS A 110 6.21 -0.89 -0.11
C HIS A 110 7.52 -0.71 -0.88
N CYS A 111 8.18 0.43 -0.70
CA CYS A 111 9.50 0.69 -1.28
C CYS A 111 10.56 -0.27 -0.72
N ASP A 112 10.55 -0.53 0.58
CA ASP A 112 11.39 -1.50 1.26
C ASP A 112 11.19 -2.90 0.65
N GLY A 113 9.93 -3.36 0.59
CA GLY A 113 9.60 -4.63 -0.05
C GLY A 113 10.01 -4.71 -1.54
N PHE A 114 9.95 -3.60 -2.28
CA PHE A 114 10.46 -3.55 -3.65
C PHE A 114 11.98 -3.72 -3.70
N MET A 115 12.73 -2.99 -2.85
CA MET A 115 14.19 -3.10 -2.79
C MET A 115 14.64 -4.50 -2.38
N ASP A 116 14.02 -5.10 -1.36
CA ASP A 116 14.30 -6.46 -0.93
C ASP A 116 14.02 -7.48 -2.04
N THR A 117 12.94 -7.27 -2.79
CA THR A 117 12.60 -8.09 -3.95
C THR A 117 13.67 -8.00 -5.03
N MET A 118 14.12 -6.79 -5.35
CA MET A 118 15.20 -6.57 -6.33
C MET A 118 16.49 -7.25 -5.89
N ASP A 119 16.87 -7.10 -4.61
CA ASP A 119 18.09 -7.72 -4.08
C ASP A 119 18.00 -9.26 -4.08
N GLY A 120 16.86 -9.81 -3.69
CA GLY A 120 16.68 -11.27 -3.65
C GLY A 120 16.62 -11.89 -5.05
N ILE A 121 15.65 -11.45 -5.86
CA ILE A 121 15.36 -12.04 -7.18
C ILE A 121 16.52 -11.86 -8.16
N PHE A 122 17.15 -10.69 -8.18
CA PHE A 122 18.25 -10.39 -9.09
C PHE A 122 19.65 -10.74 -8.52
N SER A 123 19.71 -11.43 -7.38
CA SER A 123 20.97 -11.96 -6.83
C SER A 123 21.59 -13.08 -7.68
N GLY A 124 20.79 -13.72 -8.55
CA GLY A 124 21.22 -14.89 -9.32
C GLY A 124 21.54 -16.12 -8.47
N ARG A 125 21.02 -16.21 -7.25
CA ARG A 125 21.24 -17.29 -6.29
C ARG A 125 20.10 -18.32 -6.36
N ASP A 126 20.26 -19.43 -5.62
CA ASP A 126 19.19 -20.39 -5.40
C ASP A 126 18.06 -19.80 -4.53
N ARG A 127 16.91 -20.49 -4.51
CA ARG A 127 15.70 -20.07 -3.79
C ARG A 127 15.95 -19.75 -2.32
N GLU A 128 16.69 -20.60 -1.63
CA GLU A 128 16.93 -20.45 -0.19
C GLU A 128 17.76 -19.21 0.11
N ARG A 129 18.77 -18.97 -0.72
CA ARG A 129 19.62 -17.78 -0.61
C ARG A 129 18.90 -16.51 -1.01
N MET A 130 18.03 -16.53 -2.06
CA MET A 130 17.16 -15.41 -2.42
C MET A 130 16.28 -15.00 -1.23
N LEU A 131 15.59 -15.97 -0.60
CA LEU A 131 14.73 -15.72 0.56
C LEU A 131 15.52 -15.21 1.79
N ALA A 132 16.76 -15.66 1.96
CA ALA A 132 17.64 -15.16 3.01
C ALA A 132 18.09 -13.71 2.77
N ILE A 133 18.42 -13.35 1.52
CA ILE A 133 18.78 -11.98 1.12
C ILE A 133 17.59 -11.04 1.37
N MET A 134 16.38 -11.41 0.94
CA MET A 134 15.16 -10.61 1.16
C MET A 134 14.79 -10.44 2.65
N LYS A 135 15.36 -11.21 3.55
CA LYS A 135 15.15 -11.10 5.01
C LYS A 135 16.25 -10.28 5.70
N ASP A 136 17.35 -10.01 5.01
CA ASP A 136 18.46 -9.22 5.55
C ASP A 136 18.05 -7.74 5.59
N SER A 137 18.17 -7.09 6.72
CA SER A 137 17.84 -5.66 6.88
C SER A 137 18.81 -4.71 6.16
N ARG A 138 19.87 -5.24 5.55
CA ARG A 138 20.84 -4.47 4.77
C ARG A 138 20.43 -4.40 3.33
N VAL A 139 20.28 -3.20 2.81
CA VAL A 139 19.98 -2.98 1.39
C VAL A 139 21.19 -3.34 0.53
N GLY A 140 20.97 -4.13 -0.52
CA GLY A 140 21.98 -4.47 -1.50
C GLY A 140 21.99 -3.52 -2.70
N SER A 141 22.94 -3.73 -3.60
CA SER A 141 23.13 -2.86 -4.77
C SER A 141 21.98 -2.96 -5.79
N ASN A 142 21.37 -4.14 -5.96
CA ASN A 142 20.25 -4.31 -6.89
C ASN A 142 19.00 -3.57 -6.40
N GLY A 143 18.73 -3.59 -5.08
CA GLY A 143 17.64 -2.85 -4.47
C GLY A 143 17.78 -1.34 -4.66
N VAL A 144 18.96 -0.80 -4.34
CA VAL A 144 19.26 0.63 -4.53
C VAL A 144 19.15 1.00 -6.01
N PHE A 145 19.79 0.25 -6.90
CA PHE A 145 19.79 0.53 -8.34
C PHE A 145 18.37 0.47 -8.91
N GLY A 146 17.60 -0.59 -8.61
CA GLY A 146 16.23 -0.74 -9.07
C GLY A 146 15.32 0.38 -8.56
N PHE A 147 15.46 0.76 -7.28
CA PHE A 147 14.66 1.82 -6.70
C PHE A 147 14.96 3.19 -7.30
N VAL A 148 16.24 3.52 -7.49
CA VAL A 148 16.64 4.77 -8.14
C VAL A 148 16.11 4.86 -9.58
N LEU A 149 16.20 3.77 -10.35
CA LEU A 149 15.64 3.75 -11.71
C LEU A 149 14.14 3.95 -11.73
N LEU A 150 13.42 3.30 -10.81
CA LEU A 150 11.96 3.45 -10.67
C LEU A 150 11.60 4.91 -10.33
N MET A 151 12.27 5.50 -9.33
CA MET A 151 12.02 6.89 -8.94
C MET A 151 12.30 7.89 -10.05
N LEU A 152 13.37 7.67 -10.84
CA LEU A 152 13.68 8.51 -12.01
C LEU A 152 12.62 8.39 -13.10
N LEU A 153 12.11 7.17 -13.33
CA LEU A 153 11.03 6.94 -14.29
C LEU A 153 9.73 7.64 -13.84
N GLU A 154 9.32 7.42 -12.60
CA GLU A 154 8.12 8.06 -12.03
C GLU A 154 8.23 9.58 -12.00
N TRP A 155 9.40 10.10 -11.66
CA TRP A 155 9.67 11.55 -11.71
C TRP A 155 9.51 12.11 -13.13
N GLY A 156 10.04 11.41 -14.14
CA GLY A 156 9.88 11.80 -15.55
C GLY A 156 8.40 11.80 -15.97
N ILE A 157 7.67 10.73 -15.65
CA ILE A 157 6.25 10.61 -15.94
C ILE A 157 5.45 11.73 -15.26
N LEU A 158 5.72 12.01 -14.00
CA LEU A 158 5.06 13.12 -13.29
C LEU A 158 5.31 14.46 -13.96
N LEU A 159 6.56 14.76 -14.35
CA LEU A 159 6.89 16.00 -15.06
C LEU A 159 6.09 16.16 -16.36
N ASP A 160 5.96 15.08 -17.13
CA ASP A 160 5.22 15.10 -18.40
C ASP A 160 3.71 15.25 -18.18
N LEU A 161 3.18 14.76 -17.04
CA LEU A 161 1.75 14.83 -16.71
C LEU A 161 1.32 16.12 -15.97
N LEU A 162 2.25 16.87 -15.38
CA LEU A 162 1.91 18.13 -14.67
C LEU A 162 1.07 19.11 -15.51
N PRO A 163 1.31 19.26 -16.85
CA PRO A 163 0.48 20.17 -17.66
C PRO A 163 -0.96 19.69 -17.86
N THR A 164 -1.28 18.46 -17.47
CA THR A 164 -2.61 17.85 -17.66
C THR A 164 -3.26 17.46 -16.31
N PRO A 165 -3.56 18.41 -15.42
CA PRO A 165 -4.11 18.13 -14.09
C PRO A 165 -5.45 17.38 -14.15
N GLY A 166 -6.24 17.57 -15.22
CA GLY A 166 -7.48 16.83 -15.46
C GLY A 166 -7.30 15.33 -15.66
N PHE A 167 -6.09 14.88 -16.04
CA PHE A 167 -5.71 13.48 -16.11
C PHE A 167 -4.92 13.04 -14.87
N LEU A 168 -3.92 13.81 -14.46
CA LEU A 168 -3.03 13.44 -13.35
C LEU A 168 -3.75 13.30 -12.01
N VAL A 169 -4.68 14.20 -11.69
CA VAL A 169 -5.41 14.15 -10.39
C VAL A 169 -6.26 12.87 -10.29
N PRO A 170 -7.07 12.48 -11.29
CA PRO A 170 -7.73 11.17 -11.30
C PRO A 170 -6.77 9.98 -11.23
N ALA A 171 -5.65 10.01 -11.96
CA ALA A 171 -4.66 8.93 -11.94
C ALA A 171 -4.08 8.73 -10.53
N LEU A 172 -3.67 9.81 -9.86
CA LEU A 172 -3.16 9.77 -8.49
C LEU A 172 -4.22 9.32 -7.47
N PHE A 173 -5.51 9.52 -7.75
CA PHE A 173 -6.58 8.96 -6.94
C PHE A 173 -6.70 7.44 -7.13
N LEU A 174 -6.69 6.97 -8.38
CA LEU A 174 -6.93 5.56 -8.73
C LEU A 174 -5.72 4.66 -8.47
N MET A 175 -4.51 5.20 -8.62
CA MET A 175 -3.23 4.51 -8.47
C MET A 175 -3.16 3.64 -7.20
N PRO A 176 -3.35 4.18 -5.98
CA PRO A 176 -3.25 3.37 -4.77
C PRO A 176 -4.42 2.39 -4.59
N ILE A 177 -5.57 2.64 -5.19
CA ILE A 177 -6.74 1.74 -5.15
C ILE A 177 -6.45 0.47 -5.95
N ILE A 178 -6.02 0.65 -7.20
CA ILE A 178 -5.70 -0.45 -8.12
C ILE A 178 -4.53 -1.27 -7.58
N ALA A 179 -3.46 -0.61 -7.12
CA ALA A 179 -2.29 -1.29 -6.56
C ALA A 179 -2.65 -2.18 -5.35
N ARG A 180 -3.54 -1.71 -4.45
CA ARG A 180 -4.01 -2.50 -3.29
C ARG A 180 -4.93 -3.63 -3.68
N LEU A 181 -5.70 -3.51 -4.75
CA LEU A 181 -6.45 -4.64 -5.30
C LEU A 181 -5.49 -5.72 -5.84
N MET A 182 -4.44 -5.34 -6.57
CA MET A 182 -3.44 -6.28 -7.07
C MET A 182 -2.73 -7.01 -5.92
N MET A 183 -2.34 -6.29 -4.88
CA MET A 183 -1.78 -6.87 -3.66
C MET A 183 -2.77 -7.83 -2.98
N THR A 184 -4.04 -7.47 -2.86
CA THR A 184 -5.09 -8.33 -2.29
C THR A 184 -5.22 -9.63 -3.06
N GLY A 185 -5.24 -9.56 -4.40
CA GLY A 185 -5.28 -10.73 -5.27
C GLY A 185 -4.05 -11.62 -5.09
N ALA A 186 -2.87 -11.03 -4.99
CA ALA A 186 -1.63 -11.77 -4.76
C ALA A 186 -1.62 -12.50 -3.40
N ILE A 187 -2.08 -11.85 -2.33
CA ILE A 187 -2.18 -12.46 -1.00
C ILE A 187 -3.15 -13.64 -0.98
N ALA A 188 -4.32 -13.50 -1.62
CA ALA A 188 -5.41 -14.45 -1.50
C ALA A 188 -5.31 -15.66 -2.45
N LEU A 189 -4.63 -15.51 -3.60
CA LEU A 189 -4.67 -16.50 -4.68
C LEU A 189 -3.37 -17.29 -4.85
N TYR A 190 -2.27 -16.86 -4.20
CA TYR A 190 -0.97 -17.51 -4.35
C TYR A 190 -0.39 -17.98 -3.03
N PRO A 191 0.39 -19.09 -3.01
CA PRO A 191 0.98 -19.61 -1.80
C PRO A 191 2.03 -18.66 -1.22
N TYR A 192 2.17 -18.69 0.10
CA TYR A 192 3.21 -17.94 0.79
C TYR A 192 4.52 -18.75 0.83
N ALA A 193 5.65 -18.12 0.51
CA ALA A 193 6.93 -18.82 0.31
C ALA A 193 7.68 -19.18 1.60
N ARG A 194 7.45 -18.47 2.70
CA ARG A 194 8.16 -18.65 3.97
C ARG A 194 7.30 -19.41 4.97
N PRO A 195 7.91 -20.22 5.89
CA PRO A 195 7.17 -20.91 6.95
C PRO A 195 6.57 -19.97 7.99
N GLU A 196 7.15 -18.78 8.16
CA GLU A 196 6.77 -17.76 9.14
C GLU A 196 6.79 -16.36 8.53
N GLY A 197 6.17 -15.39 9.21
CA GLY A 197 6.15 -13.97 8.83
C GLY A 197 4.75 -13.38 8.79
N MET A 198 4.65 -12.04 8.84
CA MET A 198 3.37 -11.32 8.81
C MET A 198 2.55 -11.60 7.55
N GLY A 199 3.21 -11.76 6.39
CA GLY A 199 2.53 -12.11 5.15
C GLY A 199 1.81 -13.46 5.20
N LYS A 200 2.28 -14.42 6.02
CA LYS A 200 1.59 -15.68 6.25
C LYS A 200 0.27 -15.48 7.00
N ALA A 201 0.24 -14.57 7.98
CA ALA A 201 -0.98 -14.22 8.69
C ALA A 201 -2.04 -13.64 7.73
N PHE A 202 -1.65 -12.77 6.80
CA PHE A 202 -2.55 -12.28 5.76
C PHE A 202 -3.08 -13.45 4.90
N ALA A 203 -2.20 -14.27 4.33
CA ALA A 203 -2.57 -15.36 3.43
C ALA A 203 -3.45 -16.43 4.10
N ALA A 204 -3.25 -16.71 5.39
CA ALA A 204 -3.98 -17.75 6.11
C ALA A 204 -5.47 -17.45 6.31
N TYR A 205 -5.86 -16.18 6.29
CA TYR A 205 -7.23 -15.73 6.57
C TYR A 205 -7.87 -14.96 5.39
N THR A 206 -7.31 -15.11 4.18
CA THR A 206 -7.87 -14.55 2.95
C THR A 206 -8.23 -15.65 1.97
N ASP A 207 -9.28 -15.40 1.19
CA ASP A 207 -9.82 -16.33 0.21
C ASP A 207 -10.33 -15.59 -1.04
N GLY A 208 -10.90 -16.34 -1.98
CA GLY A 208 -11.51 -15.78 -3.18
C GLY A 208 -12.65 -14.78 -2.89
N LYS A 209 -13.38 -14.94 -1.77
CA LYS A 209 -14.44 -13.99 -1.38
C LYS A 209 -13.85 -12.64 -1.00
N THR A 210 -12.67 -12.64 -0.39
CA THR A 210 -11.89 -11.44 -0.07
C THR A 210 -11.56 -10.66 -1.36
N VAL A 211 -11.13 -11.37 -2.41
CA VAL A 211 -10.82 -10.75 -3.72
C VAL A 211 -12.07 -10.19 -4.38
N VAL A 212 -13.18 -10.94 -4.35
CA VAL A 212 -14.46 -10.47 -4.92
C VAL A 212 -14.94 -9.19 -4.22
N PHE A 213 -14.91 -9.16 -2.88
CA PHE A 213 -15.30 -7.98 -2.13
C PHE A 213 -14.39 -6.77 -2.43
N ALA A 214 -13.07 -6.96 -2.41
CA ALA A 214 -12.09 -5.93 -2.77
C ALA A 214 -12.27 -5.45 -4.22
N GLY A 215 -12.57 -6.37 -5.15
CA GLY A 215 -12.87 -6.07 -6.54
C GLY A 215 -14.12 -5.20 -6.70
N ILE A 216 -15.22 -5.54 -6.02
CA ILE A 216 -16.45 -4.73 -6.02
C ILE A 216 -16.16 -3.32 -5.49
N LEU A 217 -15.46 -3.20 -4.36
CA LEU A 217 -15.05 -1.91 -3.81
C LEU A 217 -14.23 -1.10 -4.82
N THR A 218 -13.26 -1.72 -5.46
CA THR A 218 -12.42 -1.07 -6.48
C THR A 218 -13.28 -0.57 -7.64
N LEU A 219 -14.16 -1.42 -8.18
CA LEU A 219 -15.04 -1.04 -9.29
C LEU A 219 -15.94 0.16 -8.95
N LEU A 220 -16.46 0.25 -7.73
CA LEU A 220 -17.24 1.42 -7.29
C LEU A 220 -16.46 2.74 -7.41
N PHE A 221 -15.14 2.70 -7.16
CA PHE A 221 -14.28 3.87 -7.32
C PHE A 221 -13.87 4.12 -8.77
N LEU A 222 -13.75 3.08 -9.60
CA LEU A 222 -13.30 3.19 -10.98
C LEU A 222 -14.40 3.64 -11.95
N VAL A 223 -15.65 3.22 -11.74
CA VAL A 223 -16.79 3.50 -12.64
C VAL A 223 -16.92 4.96 -13.06
N PRO A 224 -16.77 5.96 -12.15
CA PRO A 224 -16.88 7.37 -12.53
C PRO A 224 -15.84 7.85 -13.55
N PHE A 225 -14.72 7.15 -13.70
CA PHE A 225 -13.59 7.54 -14.55
C PHE A 225 -13.59 6.84 -15.92
N GLY A 226 -14.56 5.95 -16.17
CA GLY A 226 -14.81 5.35 -17.48
C GLY A 226 -13.68 4.44 -18.00
N TRP A 227 -13.49 4.44 -19.33
CA TRP A 227 -12.56 3.54 -20.00
C TRP A 227 -11.07 3.71 -19.61
N PRO A 228 -10.53 4.90 -19.29
CA PRO A 228 -9.14 5.02 -18.86
C PRO A 228 -8.86 4.25 -17.58
N ALA A 229 -9.78 4.31 -16.61
CA ALA A 229 -9.67 3.55 -15.37
C ALA A 229 -9.77 2.03 -15.61
N ALA A 230 -10.63 1.61 -16.53
CA ALA A 230 -10.72 0.20 -16.92
C ALA A 230 -9.44 -0.29 -17.63
N ALA A 231 -8.84 0.54 -18.47
CA ALA A 231 -7.55 0.24 -19.12
C ALA A 231 -6.42 0.14 -18.10
N ALA A 232 -6.31 1.06 -17.15
CA ALA A 232 -5.34 1.02 -16.07
C ALA A 232 -5.48 -0.25 -15.23
N LEU A 233 -6.71 -0.62 -14.86
CA LEU A 233 -6.98 -1.88 -14.15
C LEU A 233 -6.53 -3.11 -14.94
N LEU A 234 -6.84 -3.15 -16.24
CA LEU A 234 -6.45 -4.27 -17.11
C LEU A 234 -4.92 -4.39 -17.23
N VAL A 235 -4.22 -3.28 -17.48
CA VAL A 235 -2.76 -3.26 -17.56
C VAL A 235 -2.13 -3.71 -16.24
N SER A 236 -2.62 -3.19 -15.11
CA SER A 236 -2.17 -3.59 -13.78
C SER A 236 -2.40 -5.08 -13.49
N LEU A 237 -3.55 -5.62 -13.92
CA LEU A 237 -3.85 -7.05 -13.77
C LEU A 237 -2.90 -7.91 -14.60
N LEU A 238 -2.74 -7.60 -15.89
CA LEU A 238 -1.86 -8.34 -16.78
C LEU A 238 -0.41 -8.30 -16.30
N PHE A 239 0.06 -7.13 -15.89
CA PHE A 239 1.39 -6.96 -15.32
C PHE A 239 1.55 -7.78 -14.03
N THR A 240 0.59 -7.71 -13.11
CA THR A 240 0.65 -8.45 -11.85
C THR A 240 0.69 -9.95 -12.08
N VAL A 241 -0.14 -10.48 -12.98
CA VAL A 241 -0.11 -11.91 -13.34
C VAL A 241 1.24 -12.31 -13.94
N PHE A 242 1.79 -11.49 -14.82
CA PHE A 242 3.13 -11.71 -15.38
C PHE A 242 4.21 -11.71 -14.29
N PHE A 243 4.26 -10.68 -13.47
CA PHE A 243 5.25 -10.53 -12.41
C PHE A 243 5.15 -11.64 -11.36
N VAL A 244 3.96 -11.96 -10.90
CA VAL A 244 3.73 -13.07 -9.96
C VAL A 244 4.14 -14.41 -10.58
N SER A 245 3.81 -14.64 -11.85
CA SER A 245 4.22 -15.88 -12.56
C SER A 245 5.75 -16.00 -12.65
N PHE A 246 6.44 -14.90 -12.87
CA PHE A 246 7.90 -14.85 -12.85
C PHE A 246 8.45 -15.16 -11.45
N VAL A 247 7.94 -14.52 -10.40
CA VAL A 247 8.36 -14.77 -9.00
C VAL A 247 8.07 -16.20 -8.56
N MET A 248 6.91 -16.75 -8.92
CA MET A 248 6.53 -18.13 -8.60
C MET A 248 7.50 -19.15 -9.16
N LYS A 249 8.08 -18.92 -10.34
CA LYS A 249 9.12 -19.78 -10.92
C LYS A 249 10.43 -19.74 -10.11
N GLN A 250 10.75 -18.62 -9.48
CA GLN A 250 11.97 -18.42 -8.71
C GLN A 250 11.82 -18.93 -7.26
N LEU A 251 10.72 -18.58 -6.60
CA LEU A 251 10.53 -18.76 -5.16
C LEU A 251 9.50 -19.84 -4.79
N GLY A 252 8.68 -20.28 -5.73
CA GLY A 252 7.59 -21.24 -5.46
C GLY A 252 6.47 -20.66 -4.58
N GLY A 253 6.45 -19.36 -4.32
CA GLY A 253 5.49 -18.66 -3.49
C GLY A 253 5.84 -17.18 -3.37
N LEU A 254 4.99 -16.39 -2.70
CA LEU A 254 5.16 -14.98 -2.47
C LEU A 254 5.59 -14.68 -1.04
N THR A 255 6.20 -13.50 -0.81
CA THR A 255 6.57 -12.98 0.53
C THR A 255 5.90 -11.64 0.76
N GLY A 256 5.99 -11.11 1.99
CA GLY A 256 5.56 -9.74 2.29
C GLY A 256 6.24 -8.70 1.41
N ASP A 257 7.52 -8.92 1.11
CA ASP A 257 8.33 -8.03 0.28
C ASP A 257 7.81 -8.01 -1.16
N ILE A 258 7.43 -9.18 -1.70
CA ILE A 258 6.80 -9.30 -3.03
C ILE A 258 5.44 -8.57 -3.07
N TYR A 259 4.66 -8.60 -1.99
CA TYR A 259 3.42 -7.82 -1.91
C TYR A 259 3.71 -6.31 -1.97
N GLY A 260 4.77 -5.86 -1.31
CA GLY A 260 5.27 -4.48 -1.40
C GLY A 260 5.70 -4.13 -2.83
N ALA A 261 6.49 -4.99 -3.47
CA ALA A 261 6.94 -4.80 -4.85
C ALA A 261 5.77 -4.71 -5.85
N ILE A 262 4.76 -5.60 -5.72
CA ILE A 262 3.54 -5.55 -6.52
C ILE A 262 2.85 -4.20 -6.36
N THR A 263 2.76 -3.70 -5.14
CA THR A 263 2.12 -2.41 -4.86
C THR A 263 2.88 -1.26 -5.51
N THR A 264 4.18 -1.15 -5.26
CA THR A 264 5.03 -0.07 -5.78
C THR A 264 5.05 -0.06 -7.32
N LEU A 265 5.22 -1.23 -7.96
CA LEU A 265 5.22 -1.32 -9.42
C LEU A 265 3.87 -0.99 -10.05
N ASN A 266 2.75 -1.38 -9.42
CA ASN A 266 1.42 -1.03 -9.92
C ASN A 266 1.09 0.45 -9.69
N GLU A 267 1.62 1.09 -8.66
CA GLU A 267 1.51 2.54 -8.49
C GLU A 267 2.18 3.29 -9.65
N GLY A 268 3.35 2.85 -10.09
CA GLY A 268 4.03 3.45 -11.26
C GLY A 268 3.38 3.15 -12.62
N LEU A 269 2.48 2.16 -12.71
CA LEU A 269 1.81 1.77 -13.96
C LEU A 269 0.49 2.52 -14.23
N VAL A 270 -0.16 3.06 -13.21
CA VAL A 270 -1.46 3.76 -13.28
C VAL A 270 -1.27 5.24 -13.51
#